data_fa2fda4d4453127f427f1188dce29d64
#
_entry.id   fa2fda4d4453127f427f1188dce29d64
#
_cell.length_a   1.000
_cell.length_b   1.000
_cell.length_c   1.000
_cell.angle_alpha   90.00
_cell.angle_beta   90.00
_cell.angle_gamma   90.00
#
_symmetry.space_group_name_H-M   'P 1'
#
loop_
_entity.id
_entity.type
_entity.pdbx_description
1 polymer ?
#
loop_
_entity_poly.entity_id
_entity_poly.type
_entity_poly.pdbx_seq_one_letter_code
_entity_poly.pdbx_strand_id
1 'polypeptide(L)'
;MYRAVSQRLIRCNPFENAKYEKAKQKIRFLQKSDVAKLMALRVIDKEAEQARRLFIFSCFTGLAIADMEHLQYRHIQMSADGQKYIRKERQKTKVEFIVPLHPIAEAIINQCKEEQPSMKEMQTVKEKGDDFVFHCNCSRSVMSAKLSIVGKACGIRERLSYHMARHTFGTMSLSAGISIESIAKMMGHASISSTQIYAQVTDNKISEDMDRLIRKHQKEETKGEAV
;
A
#
# COMPACT_ATOMS: atom_id res chain seq x y z
N MET A 1 -19.55 -17.30 -24.23
CA MET A 1 -19.89 -18.73 -24.38
C MET A 1 -21.32 -19.04 -23.94
N TYR A 2 -21.76 -18.82 -22.70
CA TYR A 2 -23.14 -19.10 -22.26
C TYR A 2 -24.22 -18.43 -23.13
N ARG A 3 -24.00 -17.18 -23.57
CA ARG A 3 -24.90 -16.46 -24.50
C ARG A 3 -24.97 -17.14 -25.87
N ALA A 4 -23.88 -17.72 -26.36
CA ALA A 4 -23.87 -18.45 -27.63
C ALA A 4 -24.62 -19.79 -27.53
N VAL A 5 -24.54 -20.46 -26.36
CA VAL A 5 -25.34 -21.67 -26.08
C VAL A 5 -26.84 -21.32 -25.99
N SER A 6 -27.20 -20.25 -25.26
CA SER A 6 -28.59 -19.82 -25.11
C SER A 6 -29.22 -19.38 -26.44
N GLN A 7 -28.42 -18.81 -27.35
CA GLN A 7 -28.81 -18.45 -28.68
C GLN A 7 -28.76 -19.62 -29.70
N ARG A 8 -28.43 -20.85 -29.23
CA ARG A 8 -28.29 -22.06 -30.07
C ARG A 8 -27.24 -21.95 -31.16
N LEU A 9 -26.25 -21.06 -31.03
CA LEU A 9 -25.13 -20.91 -31.97
C LEU A 9 -24.12 -22.03 -31.80
N ILE A 10 -24.00 -22.58 -30.59
CA ILE A 10 -23.20 -23.76 -30.26
C ILE A 10 -23.99 -24.70 -29.34
N ARG A 11 -23.73 -26.00 -29.44
CA ARG A 11 -24.52 -27.03 -28.71
C ARG A 11 -24.20 -27.04 -27.20
N CYS A 12 -22.97 -26.82 -26.82
CA CYS A 12 -22.51 -26.80 -25.45
C CYS A 12 -21.36 -25.80 -25.29
N ASN A 13 -21.05 -25.44 -24.05
CA ASN A 13 -19.86 -24.62 -23.76
C ASN A 13 -18.61 -25.51 -23.79
N PRO A 14 -17.70 -25.37 -24.79
CA PRO A 14 -16.51 -26.20 -24.89
C PRO A 14 -15.54 -26.04 -23.72
N PHE A 15 -15.72 -24.99 -22.90
CA PHE A 15 -14.89 -24.71 -21.72
C PHE A 15 -15.55 -25.12 -20.40
N GLU A 16 -16.70 -25.80 -20.42
CA GLU A 16 -17.46 -26.12 -19.20
C GLU A 16 -16.66 -27.01 -18.23
N ASN A 17 -15.86 -27.93 -18.80
CA ASN A 17 -14.99 -28.84 -18.03
C ASN A 17 -13.51 -28.45 -18.08
N ALA A 18 -13.18 -27.28 -18.61
CA ALA A 18 -11.79 -26.84 -18.67
C ALA A 18 -11.27 -26.45 -17.27
N LYS A 19 -10.39 -27.28 -16.71
CA LYS A 19 -9.67 -26.95 -15.46
C LYS A 19 -8.53 -26.00 -15.79
N TYR A 20 -8.69 -24.74 -15.39
CA TYR A 20 -7.62 -23.75 -15.51
C TYR A 20 -6.71 -23.85 -14.28
N GLU A 21 -5.48 -24.24 -14.46
CA GLU A 21 -4.46 -23.97 -13.46
C GLU A 21 -4.22 -22.46 -13.43
N LYS A 22 -4.59 -21.82 -12.32
CA LYS A 22 -4.27 -20.41 -12.12
C LYS A 22 -2.75 -20.27 -12.09
N ALA A 23 -2.18 -19.59 -13.07
CA ALA A 23 -0.77 -19.29 -13.05
C ALA A 23 -0.40 -18.64 -11.71
N LYS A 24 0.61 -19.17 -11.02
CA LYS A 24 1.12 -18.60 -9.77
C LYS A 24 1.63 -17.19 -10.08
N GLN A 25 0.89 -16.17 -9.67
CA GLN A 25 1.30 -14.78 -9.86
C GLN A 25 2.52 -14.51 -8.97
N LYS A 26 3.65 -14.21 -9.59
CA LYS A 26 4.85 -13.77 -8.88
C LYS A 26 4.60 -12.36 -8.35
N ILE A 27 4.55 -12.23 -7.03
CA ILE A 27 4.37 -10.93 -6.39
C ILE A 27 5.65 -10.12 -6.57
N ARG A 28 5.48 -8.88 -7.06
CA ARG A 28 6.57 -7.91 -7.18
C ARG A 28 6.48 -6.91 -6.05
N PHE A 29 7.55 -6.76 -5.31
CA PHE A 29 7.68 -5.79 -4.20
C PHE A 29 9.11 -5.25 -4.17
N LEU A 30 9.31 -4.13 -3.51
CA LEU A 30 10.62 -3.50 -3.36
C LEU A 30 11.30 -3.95 -2.07
N GLN A 31 12.63 -4.05 -2.13
CA GLN A 31 13.46 -4.22 -0.94
C GLN A 31 13.54 -2.90 -0.16
N LYS A 32 13.85 -2.98 1.14
CA LYS A 32 14.01 -1.78 1.99
C LYS A 32 15.05 -0.80 1.42
N SER A 33 16.12 -1.32 0.82
CA SER A 33 17.16 -0.52 0.17
C SER A 33 16.62 0.32 -1.01
N ASP A 34 15.69 -0.24 -1.81
CA ASP A 34 15.12 0.46 -2.94
C ASP A 34 14.12 1.53 -2.51
N VAL A 35 13.34 1.25 -1.45
CA VAL A 35 12.49 2.27 -0.81
C VAL A 35 13.35 3.42 -0.26
N ALA A 36 14.50 3.13 0.37
CA ALA A 36 15.42 4.15 0.85
C ALA A 36 16.01 5.01 -0.28
N LYS A 37 16.37 4.41 -1.43
CA LYS A 37 16.82 5.17 -2.62
C LYS A 37 15.72 6.11 -3.13
N LEU A 38 14.47 5.62 -3.20
CA LEU A 38 13.33 6.45 -3.59
C LEU A 38 13.11 7.62 -2.63
N MET A 39 13.29 7.41 -1.33
CA MET A 39 13.16 8.47 -0.32
C MET A 39 14.27 9.52 -0.43
N ALA A 40 15.49 9.09 -0.74
CA ALA A 40 16.65 9.99 -0.87
C ALA A 40 16.70 10.78 -2.20
N LEU A 41 15.95 10.32 -3.23
CA LEU A 41 15.94 10.94 -4.54
C LEU A 41 15.34 12.36 -4.48
N ARG A 42 16.08 13.35 -4.99
CA ARG A 42 15.55 14.71 -5.23
C ARG A 42 14.99 14.78 -6.64
N VAL A 43 13.74 15.15 -6.76
CA VAL A 43 13.01 15.24 -8.03
C VAL A 43 12.60 16.70 -8.25
N ILE A 44 12.97 17.28 -9.39
CA ILE A 44 12.66 18.68 -9.73
C ILE A 44 11.28 18.77 -10.42
N ASP A 45 10.94 17.78 -11.24
CA ASP A 45 9.65 17.72 -11.93
C ASP A 45 8.52 17.50 -10.92
N LYS A 46 7.59 18.44 -10.84
CA LYS A 46 6.48 18.43 -9.87
C LYS A 46 5.60 17.19 -9.98
N GLU A 47 5.29 16.73 -11.20
CA GLU A 47 4.45 15.55 -11.40
C GLU A 47 5.18 14.27 -11.01
N ALA A 48 6.48 14.18 -11.32
CA ALA A 48 7.31 13.04 -10.92
C ALA A 48 7.50 12.99 -9.39
N GLU A 49 7.68 14.16 -8.75
CA GLU A 49 7.75 14.26 -7.29
C GLU A 49 6.44 13.84 -6.63
N GLN A 50 5.30 14.29 -7.17
CA GLN A 50 3.99 13.86 -6.69
C GLN A 50 3.81 12.34 -6.84
N ALA A 51 4.18 11.77 -8.00
CA ALA A 51 4.12 10.34 -8.22
C ALA A 51 5.01 9.56 -7.24
N ARG A 52 6.22 10.06 -6.94
CA ARG A 52 7.15 9.51 -5.97
C ARG A 52 6.58 9.54 -4.56
N ARG A 53 6.06 10.70 -4.12
CA ARG A 53 5.46 10.86 -2.78
C ARG A 53 4.28 9.92 -2.56
N LEU A 54 3.36 9.82 -3.52
CA LEU A 54 2.24 8.89 -3.47
C LEU A 54 2.70 7.43 -3.44
N PHE A 55 3.74 7.09 -4.18
CA PHE A 55 4.31 5.74 -4.15
C PHE A 55 4.90 5.41 -2.78
N ILE A 56 5.71 6.30 -2.20
CA ILE A 56 6.29 6.14 -0.86
C ILE A 56 5.16 6.06 0.17
N PHE A 57 4.17 6.94 0.09
CA PHE A 57 3.00 6.91 0.99
C PHE A 57 2.29 5.55 0.94
N SER A 58 2.08 4.99 -0.25
CA SER A 58 1.51 3.65 -0.41
C SER A 58 2.39 2.55 0.18
N CYS A 59 3.73 2.67 0.13
CA CYS A 59 4.66 1.73 0.76
C CYS A 59 4.56 1.72 2.29
N PHE A 60 4.13 2.82 2.91
CA PHE A 60 4.03 2.95 4.38
C PHE A 60 2.59 2.89 4.92
N THR A 61 1.58 2.88 4.05
CA THR A 61 0.17 2.82 4.46
C THR A 61 -0.57 1.63 3.84
N GLY A 62 -0.06 1.07 2.76
CA GLY A 62 -0.74 0.03 1.99
C GLY A 62 -1.97 0.52 1.22
N LEU A 63 -2.25 1.82 1.15
CA LEU A 63 -3.39 2.35 0.42
C LEU A 63 -3.24 2.14 -1.08
N ALA A 64 -4.33 1.78 -1.74
CA ALA A 64 -4.38 1.74 -3.19
C ALA A 64 -4.50 3.18 -3.76
N ILE A 65 -4.07 3.39 -5.01
CA ILE A 65 -4.11 4.71 -5.65
C ILE A 65 -5.51 5.34 -5.60
N ALA A 66 -6.58 4.57 -5.86
CA ALA A 66 -7.95 5.06 -5.80
C ALA A 66 -8.37 5.52 -4.40
N ASP A 67 -7.83 4.88 -3.34
CA ASP A 67 -8.13 5.25 -1.96
C ASP A 67 -7.33 6.50 -1.56
N MET A 68 -6.12 6.69 -2.09
CA MET A 68 -5.28 7.89 -1.90
C MET A 68 -5.86 9.11 -2.62
N GLU A 69 -6.31 8.98 -3.87
CA GLU A 69 -6.97 10.07 -4.63
C GLU A 69 -8.22 10.61 -3.94
N HIS A 70 -8.87 9.78 -3.12
CA HIS A 70 -10.07 10.16 -2.36
C HIS A 70 -9.79 10.29 -0.85
N LEU A 71 -8.52 10.42 -0.45
CA LEU A 71 -8.16 10.62 0.95
C LEU A 71 -8.37 12.09 1.31
N GLN A 72 -9.16 12.33 2.35
CA GLN A 72 -9.45 13.66 2.88
C GLN A 72 -8.90 13.80 4.30
N TYR A 73 -8.62 15.02 4.74
CA TYR A 73 -8.12 15.28 6.09
C TYR A 73 -9.05 14.76 7.19
N ARG A 74 -10.37 14.76 6.98
CA ARG A 74 -11.36 14.18 7.91
C ARG A 74 -11.20 12.67 8.15
N HIS A 75 -10.52 11.95 7.26
CA HIS A 75 -10.23 10.54 7.43
C HIS A 75 -9.01 10.30 8.32
N ILE A 76 -8.25 11.37 8.65
CA ILE A 76 -7.11 11.31 9.55
C ILE A 76 -7.63 11.65 10.95
N GLN A 77 -7.59 10.66 11.82
CA GLN A 77 -8.09 10.75 13.18
C GLN A 77 -6.95 10.57 14.17
N MET A 78 -7.16 11.00 15.41
CA MET A 78 -6.20 10.83 16.49
C MET A 78 -6.82 9.94 17.56
N SER A 79 -6.09 8.94 18.04
CA SER A 79 -6.50 8.10 19.15
C SER A 79 -6.24 8.80 20.49
N ALA A 80 -6.76 8.24 21.59
CA ALA A 80 -6.64 8.83 22.93
C ALA A 80 -5.18 8.96 23.41
N ASP A 81 -4.28 8.10 22.90
CA ASP A 81 -2.84 8.11 23.17
C ASP A 81 -2.04 9.04 22.24
N GLY A 82 -2.73 9.84 21.41
CA GLY A 82 -2.12 10.81 20.50
C GLY A 82 -1.60 10.24 19.17
N GLN A 83 -1.77 8.95 18.92
CA GLN A 83 -1.36 8.34 17.65
C GLN A 83 -2.37 8.69 16.55
N LYS A 84 -1.86 9.18 15.41
CA LYS A 84 -2.69 9.44 14.23
C LYS A 84 -2.90 8.16 13.43
N TYR A 85 -4.09 8.01 12.85
CA TYR A 85 -4.45 6.89 11.97
C TYR A 85 -5.42 7.35 10.88
N ILE A 86 -5.40 6.62 9.76
CA ILE A 86 -6.38 6.79 8.69
C ILE A 86 -7.50 5.78 8.92
N ARG A 87 -8.75 6.26 8.96
CA ARG A 87 -9.95 5.43 8.95
C ARG A 87 -10.82 5.80 7.76
N LYS A 88 -11.09 4.83 6.90
CA LYS A 88 -11.83 5.04 5.66
C LYS A 88 -12.35 3.71 5.11
N GLU A 89 -13.43 3.78 4.34
CA GLU A 89 -13.87 2.66 3.51
C GLU A 89 -13.12 2.63 2.17
N ARG A 90 -12.76 1.43 1.72
CA ARG A 90 -12.16 1.24 0.39
C ARG A 90 -13.12 1.60 -0.73
N GLN A 91 -12.62 2.31 -1.73
CA GLN A 91 -13.42 2.67 -2.91
C GLN A 91 -13.96 1.44 -3.66
N LYS A 92 -13.13 0.39 -3.78
CA LYS A 92 -13.47 -0.80 -4.57
C LYS A 92 -14.36 -1.80 -3.84
N THR A 93 -14.12 -2.07 -2.56
CA THR A 93 -14.72 -3.20 -1.83
C THR A 93 -15.66 -2.77 -0.72
N LYS A 94 -15.72 -1.47 -0.41
CA LYS A 94 -16.49 -0.88 0.70
C LYS A 94 -16.15 -1.46 2.08
N VAL A 95 -15.01 -2.12 2.18
CA VAL A 95 -14.49 -2.64 3.46
C VAL A 95 -13.78 -1.50 4.19
N GLU A 96 -14.12 -1.29 5.45
CA GLU A 96 -13.40 -0.33 6.30
C GLU A 96 -11.97 -0.78 6.54
N PHE A 97 -11.03 0.15 6.48
CA PHE A 97 -9.65 -0.06 6.87
C PHE A 97 -9.21 0.98 7.89
N ILE A 98 -8.27 0.58 8.74
CA ILE A 98 -7.66 1.43 9.76
C ILE A 98 -6.16 1.26 9.64
N VAL A 99 -5.44 2.36 9.37
CA VAL A 99 -3.98 2.35 9.21
C VAL A 99 -3.37 3.35 10.17
N PRO A 100 -2.66 2.89 11.23
CA PRO A 100 -1.81 3.77 12.03
C PRO A 100 -0.78 4.47 11.13
N LEU A 101 -0.62 5.78 11.29
CA LEU A 101 0.31 6.54 10.46
C LEU A 101 1.75 6.33 10.92
N HIS A 102 2.56 5.82 10.00
CA HIS A 102 4.00 5.82 10.15
C HIS A 102 4.53 7.26 10.03
N PRO A 103 5.58 7.67 10.79
CA PRO A 103 6.12 9.04 10.73
C PRO A 103 6.45 9.54 9.31
N ILE A 104 6.93 8.66 8.43
CA ILE A 104 7.19 8.99 7.01
C ILE A 104 5.89 9.36 6.27
N ALA A 105 4.81 8.62 6.50
CA ALA A 105 3.52 8.92 5.89
C ALA A 105 2.93 10.23 6.44
N GLU A 106 3.09 10.47 7.73
CA GLU A 106 2.68 11.72 8.37
C GLU A 106 3.45 12.93 7.82
N ALA A 107 4.78 12.80 7.65
CA ALA A 107 5.60 13.84 7.05
C ALA A 107 5.14 14.20 5.63
N ILE A 108 4.77 13.22 4.81
CA ILE A 108 4.23 13.45 3.46
C ILE A 108 2.91 14.21 3.53
N ILE A 109 2.01 13.86 4.44
CA ILE A 109 0.73 14.58 4.63
C ILE A 109 0.97 16.04 5.02
N ASN A 110 1.90 16.28 5.96
CA ASN A 110 2.23 17.63 6.42
C ASN A 110 2.83 18.47 5.27
N GLN A 111 3.74 17.91 4.48
CA GLN A 111 4.29 18.59 3.29
C GLN A 111 3.18 18.95 2.29
N CYS A 112 2.26 18.02 2.01
CA CYS A 112 1.13 18.31 1.12
C CYS A 112 0.24 19.44 1.66
N LYS A 113 0.06 19.51 2.98
CA LYS A 113 -0.71 20.57 3.62
C LYS A 113 -0.03 21.93 3.52
N GLU A 114 1.30 21.99 3.68
CA GLU A 114 2.09 23.21 3.59
C GLU A 114 2.16 23.76 2.15
N GLU A 115 2.14 22.86 1.16
CA GLU A 115 2.16 23.23 -0.28
C GLU A 115 0.78 23.72 -0.79
N GLN A 116 -0.30 23.51 -0.03
CA GLN A 116 -1.62 24.04 -0.37
C GLN A 116 -1.68 25.56 -0.08
N PRO A 117 -2.20 26.39 -0.99
CA PRO A 117 -2.38 27.82 -0.72
C PRO A 117 -3.25 28.01 0.52
N SER A 118 -2.86 28.95 1.36
CA SER A 118 -3.55 29.19 2.63
C SER A 118 -5.02 29.53 2.38
N MET A 119 -5.93 29.02 3.23
CA MET A 119 -7.39 29.28 3.12
C MET A 119 -7.77 30.79 3.02
N LYS A 120 -6.85 31.73 3.31
CA LYS A 120 -7.06 33.18 3.18
C LYS A 120 -7.03 33.66 1.73
N GLU A 121 -6.37 32.94 0.83
CA GLU A 121 -6.27 33.33 -0.60
C GLU A 121 -7.41 32.74 -1.45
N MET A 122 -8.18 31.76 -0.92
CA MET A 122 -9.25 31.05 -1.62
C MET A 122 -10.67 31.52 -1.27
N GLN A 123 -10.86 32.74 -0.76
CA GLN A 123 -12.19 33.23 -0.31
C GLN A 123 -13.22 33.44 -1.44
N THR A 124 -12.89 33.17 -2.70
CA THR A 124 -13.80 33.47 -3.82
C THR A 124 -14.48 32.26 -4.46
N VAL A 125 -14.03 31.02 -4.20
CA VAL A 125 -14.71 29.82 -4.77
C VAL A 125 -14.63 28.64 -3.80
N LYS A 126 -15.60 28.50 -2.91
CA LYS A 126 -15.85 27.26 -2.17
C LYS A 126 -16.44 26.20 -3.10
N GLU A 127 -15.62 25.59 -3.92
CA GLU A 127 -16.01 24.31 -4.50
C GLU A 127 -15.77 23.19 -3.48
N LYS A 128 -16.73 22.23 -3.42
CA LYS A 128 -16.78 21.09 -2.46
C LYS A 128 -15.59 20.11 -2.57
N GLY A 129 -14.40 20.54 -3.03
CA GLY A 129 -13.24 19.70 -3.34
C GLY A 129 -11.99 19.93 -2.48
N ASP A 130 -11.95 20.92 -1.61
CA ASP A 130 -10.70 21.44 -1.01
C ASP A 130 -10.17 20.66 0.20
N ASP A 131 -10.79 19.55 0.59
CA ASP A 131 -10.41 18.77 1.78
C ASP A 131 -9.53 17.52 1.44
N PHE A 132 -9.13 17.36 0.20
CA PHE A 132 -8.29 16.23 -0.20
C PHE A 132 -6.83 16.41 0.25
N VAL A 133 -6.23 15.32 0.78
CA VAL A 133 -4.82 15.31 1.18
C VAL A 133 -3.90 15.40 -0.04
N PHE A 134 -4.28 14.74 -1.13
CA PHE A 134 -3.52 14.71 -2.38
C PHE A 134 -4.30 15.34 -3.53
N HIS A 135 -3.78 16.41 -4.09
CA HIS A 135 -4.33 17.03 -5.29
C HIS A 135 -3.62 16.45 -6.52
N CYS A 136 -4.22 15.44 -7.15
CA CYS A 136 -3.66 14.81 -8.35
C CYS A 136 -4.08 15.60 -9.59
N ASN A 137 -3.22 16.51 -10.06
CA ASN A 137 -3.50 17.36 -11.22
C ASN A 137 -3.27 16.68 -12.56
N CYS A 138 -2.89 15.39 -12.58
CA CYS A 138 -2.61 14.64 -13.79
C CYS A 138 -3.28 13.26 -13.78
N SER A 139 -3.47 12.68 -14.96
CA SER A 139 -4.08 11.38 -15.11
C SER A 139 -3.21 10.24 -14.53
N ARG A 140 -3.83 9.12 -14.18
CA ARG A 140 -3.10 7.94 -13.68
C ARG A 140 -2.06 7.41 -14.68
N SER A 141 -2.29 7.58 -15.99
CA SER A 141 -1.33 7.20 -17.03
C SER A 141 -0.07 8.06 -16.97
N VAL A 142 -0.22 9.37 -16.83
CA VAL A 142 0.89 10.30 -16.63
C VAL A 142 1.64 9.98 -15.34
N MET A 143 0.94 9.80 -14.23
CA MET A 143 1.54 9.40 -12.95
C MET A 143 2.35 8.10 -13.06
N SER A 144 1.82 7.10 -13.79
CA SER A 144 2.55 5.83 -14.02
C SER A 144 3.79 6.02 -14.89
N ALA A 145 3.74 6.89 -15.90
CA ALA A 145 4.91 7.22 -16.72
C ALA A 145 5.98 7.95 -15.90
N LYS A 146 5.60 8.96 -15.11
CA LYS A 146 6.50 9.70 -14.22
C LYS A 146 7.13 8.78 -13.16
N LEU A 147 6.34 7.87 -12.58
CA LEU A 147 6.84 6.88 -11.63
C LEU A 147 7.87 5.93 -12.28
N SER A 148 7.71 5.58 -13.56
CA SER A 148 8.70 4.80 -14.30
C SER A 148 10.02 5.56 -14.47
N ILE A 149 9.98 6.88 -14.69
CA ILE A 149 11.19 7.74 -14.75
C ILE A 149 11.89 7.75 -13.38
N VAL A 150 11.14 7.96 -12.31
CA VAL A 150 11.64 7.94 -10.93
C VAL A 150 12.33 6.61 -10.61
N GLY A 151 11.72 5.48 -10.98
CA GLY A 151 12.31 4.15 -10.76
C GLY A 151 13.63 3.96 -11.49
N LYS A 152 13.72 4.41 -12.76
CA LYS A 152 14.96 4.36 -13.54
C LYS A 152 16.05 5.24 -12.91
N ALA A 153 15.71 6.43 -12.45
CA ALA A 153 16.66 7.34 -11.78
C ALA A 153 17.24 6.73 -10.49
N CYS A 154 16.48 5.87 -9.80
CA CYS A 154 16.95 5.12 -8.63
C CYS A 154 17.70 3.82 -8.98
N GLY A 155 17.86 3.47 -10.27
CA GLY A 155 18.46 2.21 -10.70
C GLY A 155 17.61 0.98 -10.37
N ILE A 156 16.30 1.15 -10.18
CA ILE A 156 15.38 0.05 -9.93
C ILE A 156 15.02 -0.61 -11.25
N ARG A 157 15.29 -1.92 -11.36
CA ARG A 157 15.10 -2.69 -12.61
C ARG A 157 13.62 -2.92 -12.92
N GLU A 158 12.80 -3.09 -11.90
CA GLU A 158 11.37 -3.35 -12.02
C GLU A 158 10.61 -2.07 -12.36
N ARG A 159 9.61 -2.21 -13.23
CA ARG A 159 8.67 -1.11 -13.47
C ARG A 159 7.83 -0.85 -12.22
N LEU A 160 7.98 0.31 -11.61
CA LEU A 160 7.21 0.70 -10.46
C LEU A 160 5.72 0.84 -10.78
N SER A 161 4.88 0.41 -9.85
CA SER A 161 3.43 0.59 -9.89
C SER A 161 2.88 0.76 -8.47
N TYR A 162 1.77 1.47 -8.31
CA TYR A 162 1.16 1.63 -6.98
C TYR A 162 0.69 0.30 -6.37
N HIS A 163 0.41 -0.69 -7.21
CA HIS A 163 0.14 -2.04 -6.73
C HIS A 163 1.39 -2.70 -6.11
N MET A 164 2.55 -2.48 -6.72
CA MET A 164 3.84 -2.90 -6.15
C MET A 164 4.14 -2.20 -4.82
N ALA A 165 3.85 -0.89 -4.70
CA ALA A 165 4.00 -0.18 -3.43
C ALA A 165 3.15 -0.81 -2.32
N ARG A 166 1.91 -1.14 -2.62
CA ARG A 166 1.01 -1.84 -1.70
C ARG A 166 1.51 -3.25 -1.34
N HIS A 167 2.07 -3.98 -2.29
CA HIS A 167 2.73 -5.27 -2.00
C HIS A 167 3.97 -5.07 -1.12
N THR A 168 4.73 -4.01 -1.36
CA THR A 168 5.89 -3.64 -0.52
C THR A 168 5.46 -3.39 0.92
N PHE A 169 4.36 -2.65 1.15
CA PHE A 169 3.77 -2.49 2.50
C PHE A 169 3.46 -3.84 3.14
N GLY A 170 2.71 -4.72 2.45
CA GLY A 170 2.33 -6.02 2.99
C GLY A 170 3.53 -6.88 3.36
N THR A 171 4.54 -6.94 2.49
CA THR A 171 5.76 -7.72 2.71
C THR A 171 6.63 -7.13 3.84
N MET A 172 6.81 -5.80 3.86
CA MET A 172 7.58 -5.12 4.91
C MET A 172 6.92 -5.27 6.28
N SER A 173 5.59 -5.13 6.35
CA SER A 173 4.81 -5.28 7.59
C SER A 173 4.90 -6.70 8.12
N LEU A 174 4.76 -7.71 7.25
CA LEU A 174 4.88 -9.11 7.64
C LEU A 174 6.30 -9.42 8.12
N SER A 175 7.34 -8.92 7.43
CA SER A 175 8.74 -9.07 7.85
C SER A 175 9.04 -8.36 9.17
N ALA A 176 8.31 -7.30 9.51
CA ALA A 176 8.40 -6.62 10.81
C ALA A 176 7.63 -7.34 11.93
N GLY A 177 6.98 -8.49 11.66
CA GLY A 177 6.26 -9.27 12.66
C GLY A 177 4.81 -8.87 12.87
N ILE A 178 4.24 -8.00 12.03
CA ILE A 178 2.81 -7.67 12.09
C ILE A 178 2.00 -8.88 11.61
N SER A 179 0.93 -9.21 12.34
CA SER A 179 0.09 -10.36 12.01
C SER A 179 -0.62 -10.18 10.65
N ILE A 180 -0.88 -11.28 9.98
CA ILE A 180 -1.52 -11.28 8.66
C ILE A 180 -2.94 -10.69 8.70
N GLU A 181 -3.65 -10.88 9.81
CA GLU A 181 -4.98 -10.36 10.09
C GLU A 181 -4.94 -8.83 10.22
N SER A 182 -3.95 -8.30 10.95
CA SER A 182 -3.74 -6.86 11.09
C SER A 182 -3.40 -6.23 9.74
N ILE A 183 -2.53 -6.85 8.95
CA ILE A 183 -2.19 -6.40 7.60
C ILE A 183 -3.44 -6.41 6.71
N ALA A 184 -4.26 -7.47 6.76
CA ALA A 184 -5.50 -7.57 6.00
C ALA A 184 -6.47 -6.42 6.35
N LYS A 185 -6.62 -6.11 7.64
CA LYS A 185 -7.45 -4.99 8.12
C LYS A 185 -6.90 -3.64 7.69
N MET A 186 -5.59 -3.40 7.82
CA MET A 186 -4.95 -2.17 7.36
C MET A 186 -5.09 -1.99 5.84
N MET A 187 -5.01 -3.07 5.07
CA MET A 187 -5.16 -3.02 3.62
C MET A 187 -6.64 -3.02 3.17
N GLY A 188 -7.61 -3.21 4.06
CA GLY A 188 -9.03 -3.33 3.72
C GLY A 188 -9.31 -4.50 2.77
N HIS A 189 -8.69 -5.64 3.02
CA HIS A 189 -8.98 -6.87 2.29
C HIS A 189 -10.28 -7.50 2.83
N ALA A 190 -11.19 -7.87 1.93
CA ALA A 190 -12.42 -8.56 2.30
C ALA A 190 -12.17 -10.01 2.76
N SER A 191 -11.04 -10.59 2.38
CA SER A 191 -10.61 -11.94 2.77
C SER A 191 -9.13 -11.97 3.11
N ILE A 192 -8.76 -12.69 4.15
CA ILE A 192 -7.37 -12.94 4.56
C ILE A 192 -6.57 -13.62 3.44
N SER A 193 -7.21 -14.45 2.61
CA SER A 193 -6.55 -15.11 1.47
C SER A 193 -5.88 -14.13 0.51
N SER A 194 -6.40 -12.90 0.38
CA SER A 194 -5.74 -11.83 -0.38
C SER A 194 -4.45 -11.34 0.26
N THR A 195 -4.22 -11.61 1.54
CA THR A 195 -3.03 -11.22 2.31
C THR A 195 -2.06 -12.40 2.46
N GLN A 196 -2.56 -13.63 2.41
CA GLN A 196 -1.74 -14.85 2.48
C GLN A 196 -0.68 -14.94 1.38
N ILE A 197 -0.88 -14.24 0.28
CA ILE A 197 0.13 -14.12 -0.78
C ILE A 197 1.48 -13.61 -0.24
N TYR A 198 1.48 -12.76 0.78
CA TYR A 198 2.71 -12.23 1.39
C TYR A 198 3.43 -13.28 2.24
N ALA A 199 2.72 -14.22 2.83
CA ALA A 199 3.30 -15.30 3.63
C ALA A 199 4.17 -16.25 2.77
N GLN A 200 3.82 -16.42 1.49
CA GLN A 200 4.58 -17.28 0.57
C GLN A 200 5.94 -16.68 0.15
N VAL A 201 6.14 -15.39 0.40
CA VAL A 201 7.36 -14.67 -0.03
C VAL A 201 8.49 -14.80 1.01
N THR A 202 8.22 -15.32 2.20
CA THR A 202 9.12 -15.22 3.35
C THR A 202 9.50 -16.59 3.93
N ASP A 203 10.12 -17.48 3.14
CA ASP A 203 10.79 -18.68 3.71
C ASP A 203 11.85 -18.28 4.74
N ASN A 204 12.54 -17.16 4.51
CA ASN A 204 13.47 -16.57 5.48
C ASN A 204 12.79 -16.19 6.81
N LYS A 205 11.51 -15.87 6.80
CA LYS A 205 10.79 -15.47 8.02
C LYS A 205 10.60 -16.63 8.98
N ILE A 206 10.44 -17.86 8.49
CA ILE A 206 10.29 -19.05 9.35
C ILE A 206 11.56 -19.21 10.19
N SER A 207 12.74 -19.06 9.59
CA SER A 207 14.03 -19.10 10.31
C SER A 207 14.17 -17.94 11.28
N GLU A 208 13.83 -16.71 10.85
CA GLU A 208 13.89 -15.51 11.72
C GLU A 208 12.91 -15.57 12.91
N ASP A 209 11.70 -16.08 12.70
CA ASP A 209 10.71 -16.24 13.77
C ASP A 209 11.13 -17.33 14.76
N MET A 210 11.73 -18.43 14.29
CA MET A 210 12.30 -19.46 15.13
C MET A 210 13.50 -18.94 15.94
N ASP A 211 14.41 -18.20 15.30
CA ASP A 211 15.54 -17.56 15.99
C ASP A 211 15.07 -16.57 17.06
N ARG A 212 14.00 -15.84 16.80
CA ARG A 212 13.40 -14.91 17.76
C ARG A 212 12.82 -15.66 18.96
N LEU A 213 12.14 -16.79 18.73
CA LEU A 213 11.62 -17.65 19.78
C LEU A 213 12.74 -18.21 20.65
N ILE A 214 13.80 -18.75 20.04
CA ILE A 214 14.98 -19.28 20.73
C ILE A 214 15.62 -18.21 21.62
N ARG A 215 15.85 -17.01 21.09
CA ARG A 215 16.42 -15.87 21.86
C ARG A 215 15.52 -15.44 23.03
N LYS A 216 14.20 -15.56 22.86
CA LYS A 216 13.26 -15.24 23.95
C LYS A 216 13.38 -16.24 25.09
N HIS A 217 13.40 -17.55 24.78
CA HIS A 217 13.57 -18.61 25.79
C HIS A 217 14.91 -18.49 26.51
N GLN A 218 16.02 -18.27 25.80
CA GLN A 218 17.34 -18.06 26.41
C GLN A 218 17.37 -16.88 27.39
N LYS A 219 16.64 -15.79 27.10
CA LYS A 219 16.54 -14.65 28.03
C LYS A 219 15.65 -14.92 29.23
N GLU A 220 14.69 -15.83 29.13
CA GLU A 220 13.83 -16.24 30.24
C GLU A 220 14.59 -17.21 31.17
N GLU A 221 15.39 -18.12 30.64
CA GLU A 221 16.26 -19.02 31.38
C GLU A 221 17.32 -18.26 32.16
N THR A 222 18.03 -17.29 31.53
CA THR A 222 19.05 -16.46 32.23
C THR A 222 18.46 -15.54 33.28
N LYS A 223 17.16 -15.23 33.24
CA LYS A 223 16.49 -14.50 34.33
C LYS A 223 16.02 -15.40 35.47
N GLY A 224 15.77 -16.67 35.21
CA GLY A 224 15.37 -17.65 36.23
C GLY A 224 16.51 -18.19 37.06
N GLU A 225 17.77 -18.10 36.58
CA GLU A 225 18.97 -18.51 37.30
C GLU A 225 19.58 -17.40 38.20
N ALA A 226 19.01 -16.19 38.12
CA ALA A 226 19.51 -15.01 38.88
C ALA A 226 18.64 -14.65 40.10
N VAL A 227 17.83 -15.61 40.61
CA VAL A 227 17.04 -15.45 41.86
C VAL A 227 17.49 -16.45 42.94
#